data_b3e9953057573462d0dff6be5a034e5f
#
_entry.id   b3e9953057573462d0dff6be5a034e5f
#
_cell.length_a   1.000
_cell.length_b   1.000
_cell.length_c   1.000
_cell.angle_alpha   90.00
_cell.angle_beta   90.00
_cell.angle_gamma   90.00
#
_symmetry.space_group_name_H-M   'P 1'
#
loop_
_entity.id
_entity.type
_entity.pdbx_description
1 polymer ?
#
loop_
_entity_poly.entity_id
_entity_poly.type
_entity_poly.pdbx_seq_one_letter_code
_entity_poly.pdbx_strand_id
1 'polypeptide(L)'
;MMHLQSKRANKLVLISITLIVVFFVLIYSNYRKNNNSSIPAKDQLFIKYDDVDIIEIENKLPVADALGKKFNGEGTEDGVQGYLELSVKNITNKKVKYEVLGTKLPTDNMQISDNYIKIYLTNEDNSPLNGFDLNTVPVFHSFPNYNSNTTKKVLYTGVLAGKDSETIKVHMWLSDNYRISNVTEAFKIDIDVRAK
;
A
#
# COMPACT_ATOMS: atom_id res chain seq x y z
N MET A 1 -46.37 57.58 -22.12
CA MET A 1 -46.60 56.20 -21.67
C MET A 1 -45.44 55.22 -21.99
N MET A 2 -44.67 55.40 -23.03
CA MET A 2 -43.57 54.51 -23.45
C MET A 2 -42.38 54.42 -22.47
N HIS A 3 -42.05 55.46 -21.74
CA HIS A 3 -40.85 55.50 -20.88
C HIS A 3 -40.96 54.67 -19.57
N LEU A 4 -42.18 54.39 -19.09
CA LEU A 4 -42.41 53.57 -17.90
C LEU A 4 -42.30 52.06 -18.17
N GLN A 5 -42.65 51.62 -19.40
CA GLN A 5 -42.52 50.19 -19.80
C GLN A 5 -41.10 49.77 -19.93
N SER A 6 -40.20 50.62 -20.47
CA SER A 6 -38.77 50.37 -20.61
C SER A 6 -38.06 50.14 -19.28
N LYS A 7 -38.38 50.97 -18.26
CA LYS A 7 -37.81 50.81 -16.91
C LYS A 7 -38.24 49.53 -16.20
N ARG A 8 -39.46 49.06 -16.43
CA ARG A 8 -39.95 47.79 -15.86
C ARG A 8 -39.30 46.60 -16.55
N ALA A 9 -39.15 46.60 -17.86
CA ALA A 9 -38.47 45.56 -18.62
C ALA A 9 -36.99 45.41 -18.22
N ASN A 10 -36.28 46.53 -18.06
CA ASN A 10 -34.87 46.50 -17.60
C ASN A 10 -34.73 45.97 -16.16
N LYS A 11 -35.67 46.27 -15.26
CA LYS A 11 -35.66 45.67 -13.91
C LYS A 11 -35.89 44.17 -13.92
N LEU A 12 -36.79 43.65 -14.75
CA LEU A 12 -37.07 42.24 -14.88
C LEU A 12 -35.86 41.48 -15.45
N VAL A 13 -35.21 42.03 -16.46
CA VAL A 13 -33.99 41.48 -17.04
C VAL A 13 -32.85 41.43 -15.99
N LEU A 14 -32.69 42.50 -15.20
CA LEU A 14 -31.65 42.53 -14.16
C LEU A 14 -31.90 41.48 -13.07
N ILE A 15 -33.15 41.30 -12.64
CA ILE A 15 -33.55 40.30 -11.66
C ILE A 15 -33.28 38.89 -12.20
N SER A 16 -33.61 38.64 -13.47
CA SER A 16 -33.35 37.32 -14.11
C SER A 16 -31.86 37.00 -14.18
N ILE A 17 -31.01 37.94 -14.55
CA ILE A 17 -29.57 37.77 -14.60
C ILE A 17 -29.02 37.47 -13.20
N THR A 18 -29.49 38.22 -12.18
CA THR A 18 -29.04 37.98 -10.82
C THR A 18 -29.40 36.59 -10.30
N LEU A 19 -30.62 36.10 -10.60
CA LEU A 19 -31.08 34.75 -10.24
C LEU A 19 -30.21 33.66 -10.93
N ILE A 20 -29.89 33.86 -12.18
CA ILE A 20 -29.03 32.93 -12.94
C ILE A 20 -27.63 32.86 -12.31
N VAL A 21 -27.03 33.99 -11.98
CA VAL A 21 -25.70 34.05 -11.33
C VAL A 21 -25.74 33.37 -9.96
N VAL A 22 -26.75 33.65 -9.14
CA VAL A 22 -26.91 32.99 -7.83
C VAL A 22 -27.08 31.47 -7.98
N PHE A 23 -27.84 31.02 -8.97
CA PHE A 23 -28.02 29.61 -9.24
C PHE A 23 -26.68 28.91 -9.64
N PHE A 24 -25.89 29.55 -10.50
CA PHE A 24 -24.56 29.03 -10.86
C PHE A 24 -23.59 29.02 -9.67
N VAL A 25 -23.62 30.02 -8.81
CA VAL A 25 -22.80 30.06 -7.58
C VAL A 25 -23.20 28.95 -6.63
N LEU A 26 -24.49 28.67 -6.47
CA LEU A 26 -24.99 27.58 -5.63
C LEU A 26 -24.60 26.19 -6.21
N ILE A 27 -24.73 26.00 -7.51
CA ILE A 27 -24.30 24.75 -8.17
C ILE A 27 -22.78 24.57 -8.00
N TYR A 28 -21.99 25.59 -8.25
CA TYR A 28 -20.54 25.54 -8.10
C TYR A 28 -20.12 25.29 -6.65
N SER A 29 -20.78 25.92 -5.70
CA SER A 29 -20.55 25.71 -4.26
C SER A 29 -20.87 24.29 -3.83
N ASN A 30 -22.01 23.73 -4.28
CA ASN A 30 -22.38 22.33 -4.03
C ASN A 30 -21.44 21.35 -4.70
N TYR A 31 -21.03 21.60 -5.96
CA TYR A 31 -20.05 20.79 -6.67
C TYR A 31 -18.70 20.77 -5.94
N ARG A 32 -18.25 21.93 -5.45
CA ARG A 32 -17.01 22.05 -4.67
C ARG A 32 -17.12 21.35 -3.31
N LYS A 33 -18.28 21.41 -2.65
CA LYS A 33 -18.53 20.76 -1.36
C LYS A 33 -18.57 19.23 -1.50
N ASN A 34 -19.19 18.71 -2.56
CA ASN A 34 -19.23 17.27 -2.83
C ASN A 34 -17.87 16.71 -3.26
N ASN A 35 -17.04 17.48 -3.96
CA ASN A 35 -15.67 17.07 -4.31
C ASN A 35 -14.68 17.20 -3.15
N ASN A 36 -15.05 17.86 -2.06
CA ASN A 36 -14.26 17.95 -0.83
C ASN A 36 -14.69 16.95 0.25
N SER A 37 -15.65 16.05 -0.02
CA SER A 37 -15.87 14.91 0.86
C SER A 37 -14.57 14.10 0.88
N SER A 38 -13.87 14.14 2.00
CA SER A 38 -12.67 13.33 2.20
C SER A 38 -13.08 11.86 2.16
N ILE A 39 -12.69 11.16 1.09
CA ILE A 39 -12.84 9.70 1.04
C ILE A 39 -12.13 9.16 2.29
N PRO A 40 -12.77 8.31 3.10
CA PRO A 40 -12.12 7.68 4.24
C PRO A 40 -10.79 7.05 3.84
N ALA A 41 -9.79 7.09 4.71
CA ALA A 41 -8.45 6.60 4.39
C ALA A 41 -8.45 5.16 3.84
N LYS A 42 -9.30 4.29 4.42
CA LYS A 42 -9.47 2.90 3.97
C LYS A 42 -9.98 2.75 2.54
N ASP A 43 -10.68 3.75 2.01
CA ASP A 43 -11.30 3.72 0.69
C ASP A 43 -10.50 4.52 -0.36
N GLN A 44 -9.29 4.98 -0.03
CA GLN A 44 -8.44 5.76 -0.93
C GLN A 44 -7.56 4.90 -1.83
N LEU A 45 -7.36 3.64 -1.46
CA LEU A 45 -6.53 2.69 -2.19
C LEU A 45 -7.37 1.50 -2.65
N PHE A 46 -7.05 1.01 -3.82
CA PHE A 46 -7.45 -0.31 -4.30
C PHE A 46 -6.20 -1.19 -4.31
N ILE A 47 -6.28 -2.33 -3.62
CA ILE A 47 -5.17 -3.27 -3.50
C ILE A 47 -5.57 -4.57 -4.21
N LYS A 48 -4.69 -5.06 -5.06
CA LYS A 48 -4.83 -6.36 -5.72
C LYS A 48 -3.60 -7.19 -5.39
N TYR A 49 -3.79 -8.34 -4.79
CA TYR A 49 -2.78 -9.37 -4.62
C TYR A 49 -2.81 -10.29 -5.83
N ASP A 50 -1.65 -10.83 -6.22
CA ASP A 50 -1.55 -11.69 -7.39
C ASP A 50 -2.15 -13.06 -7.10
N ASP A 51 -1.94 -13.57 -5.89
CA ASP A 51 -2.46 -14.88 -5.45
C ASP A 51 -3.03 -14.82 -4.02
N VAL A 52 -2.18 -14.64 -3.02
CA VAL A 52 -2.53 -14.61 -1.61
C VAL A 52 -1.87 -13.42 -0.91
N ASP A 53 -2.43 -12.99 0.21
CA ASP A 53 -1.88 -11.94 1.07
C ASP A 53 -0.95 -12.48 2.17
N ILE A 54 -0.74 -13.79 2.21
CA ILE A 54 0.04 -14.50 3.22
C ILE A 54 1.31 -15.10 2.60
N ILE A 55 2.45 -14.87 3.26
CA ILE A 55 3.73 -15.50 2.94
C ILE A 55 4.11 -16.45 4.07
N GLU A 56 4.49 -17.68 3.74
CA GLU A 56 4.92 -18.69 4.70
C GLU A 56 6.26 -19.32 4.30
N ILE A 57 7.13 -19.46 5.29
CA ILE A 57 8.37 -20.23 5.21
C ILE A 57 8.21 -21.42 6.14
N GLU A 58 8.21 -22.63 5.61
CA GLU A 58 8.15 -23.86 6.38
C GLU A 58 9.19 -24.83 5.86
N ASN A 59 9.99 -25.40 6.75
CA ASN A 59 11.03 -26.40 6.42
C ASN A 59 11.97 -25.98 5.29
N LYS A 60 12.30 -24.69 5.20
CA LYS A 60 13.16 -24.16 4.14
C LYS A 60 14.62 -24.08 4.58
N LEU A 61 15.51 -24.19 3.61
CA LEU A 61 16.93 -24.02 3.84
C LEU A 61 17.30 -22.53 3.92
N PRO A 62 18.26 -22.16 4.77
CA PRO A 62 18.84 -20.83 4.76
C PRO A 62 19.47 -20.51 3.40
N VAL A 63 19.28 -19.28 2.92
CA VAL A 63 19.88 -18.82 1.64
C VAL A 63 20.60 -17.48 1.80
N ALA A 64 21.65 -17.31 1.00
CA ALA A 64 22.38 -16.06 0.95
C ALA A 64 21.50 -14.93 0.36
N ASP A 65 21.70 -13.70 0.80
CA ASP A 65 20.96 -12.52 0.36
C ASP A 65 20.96 -12.33 -1.16
N ALA A 66 22.04 -12.73 -1.84
CA ALA A 66 22.13 -12.64 -3.31
C ALA A 66 21.13 -13.55 -4.04
N LEU A 67 20.74 -14.66 -3.44
CA LEU A 67 19.72 -15.59 -3.96
C LEU A 67 18.32 -15.15 -3.52
N GLY A 68 18.13 -14.82 -2.24
CA GLY A 68 16.85 -14.40 -1.69
C GLY A 68 16.24 -13.20 -2.42
N LYS A 69 17.05 -12.22 -2.82
CA LYS A 69 16.62 -11.05 -3.60
C LYS A 69 16.15 -11.35 -5.02
N LYS A 70 16.62 -12.45 -5.62
CA LYS A 70 16.29 -12.82 -7.01
C LYS A 70 15.07 -13.70 -7.12
N PHE A 71 14.60 -14.22 -6.00
CA PHE A 71 13.46 -15.12 -6.00
C PHE A 71 12.18 -14.39 -6.46
N ASN A 72 11.51 -14.93 -7.46
CA ASN A 72 10.32 -14.33 -8.10
C ASN A 72 9.07 -15.23 -8.03
N GLY A 73 9.05 -16.21 -7.13
CA GLY A 73 7.95 -17.16 -7.01
C GLY A 73 8.01 -18.33 -8.02
N GLU A 74 8.86 -18.26 -9.03
CA GLU A 74 9.03 -19.31 -10.03
C GLU A 74 10.23 -20.20 -9.67
N GLY A 75 10.06 -21.51 -9.75
CA GLY A 75 11.13 -22.47 -9.55
C GLY A 75 11.07 -23.17 -8.21
N THR A 76 11.07 -24.48 -8.27
CA THR A 76 10.78 -25.40 -7.17
C THR A 76 12.00 -26.11 -6.62
N GLU A 77 13.19 -25.61 -6.84
CA GLU A 77 14.38 -26.28 -6.34
C GLU A 77 14.77 -25.76 -4.97
N ASP A 78 15.06 -26.65 -4.09
CA ASP A 78 15.54 -26.61 -2.72
C ASP A 78 15.91 -25.22 -2.17
N GLY A 79 15.02 -24.62 -1.37
CA GLY A 79 15.27 -23.36 -0.71
C GLY A 79 14.30 -22.24 -1.11
N VAL A 80 13.24 -22.57 -1.86
CA VAL A 80 12.18 -21.60 -2.16
C VAL A 80 11.65 -20.98 -0.87
N GLN A 81 11.79 -19.70 -0.82
CA GLN A 81 11.38 -18.86 0.29
C GLN A 81 10.01 -18.22 -0.03
N GLY A 82 9.58 -17.28 0.73
CA GLY A 82 8.31 -16.62 0.51
C GLY A 82 8.41 -15.51 -0.55
N TYR A 83 7.42 -15.44 -1.42
CA TYR A 83 7.26 -14.38 -2.41
C TYR A 83 5.81 -13.95 -2.52
N LEU A 84 5.58 -12.67 -2.71
CA LEU A 84 4.26 -12.11 -2.95
C LEU A 84 4.39 -10.88 -3.83
N GLU A 85 3.51 -10.77 -4.82
CA GLU A 85 3.35 -9.56 -5.62
C GLU A 85 2.00 -8.93 -5.36
N LEU A 86 1.98 -7.61 -5.21
CA LEU A 86 0.76 -6.85 -5.02
C LEU A 86 0.80 -5.54 -5.80
N SER A 87 -0.36 -5.11 -6.29
CA SER A 87 -0.54 -3.80 -6.92
C SER A 87 -1.36 -2.89 -6.02
N VAL A 88 -0.82 -1.69 -5.77
CA VAL A 88 -1.47 -0.64 -4.99
C VAL A 88 -1.86 0.48 -5.93
N LYS A 89 -3.15 0.80 -6.02
CA LYS A 89 -3.69 1.88 -6.86
C LYS A 89 -4.36 2.94 -6.02
N ASN A 90 -3.96 4.19 -6.21
CA ASN A 90 -4.65 5.34 -5.65
C ASN A 90 -5.90 5.66 -6.49
N ILE A 91 -7.08 5.46 -5.93
CA ILE A 91 -8.35 5.72 -6.62
C ILE A 91 -8.84 7.17 -6.51
N THR A 92 -8.12 8.00 -5.79
CA THR A 92 -8.42 9.43 -5.62
C THR A 92 -7.69 10.29 -6.65
N ASN A 93 -8.00 11.60 -6.69
CA ASN A 93 -7.28 12.58 -7.51
C ASN A 93 -6.16 13.31 -6.73
N LYS A 94 -5.93 12.94 -5.47
CA LYS A 94 -4.93 13.56 -4.59
C LYS A 94 -3.81 12.58 -4.28
N LYS A 95 -2.65 13.10 -3.86
CA LYS A 95 -1.58 12.25 -3.33
C LYS A 95 -2.06 11.52 -2.09
N VAL A 96 -1.78 10.22 -2.01
CA VAL A 96 -2.06 9.38 -0.85
C VAL A 96 -0.75 8.78 -0.35
N LYS A 97 -0.49 8.93 0.95
CA LYS A 97 0.56 8.18 1.64
C LYS A 97 0.00 6.81 2.00
N TYR A 98 0.82 5.78 1.92
CA TYR A 98 0.42 4.44 2.30
C TYR A 98 1.55 3.70 3.02
N GLU A 99 1.19 2.67 3.74
CA GLU A 99 2.11 1.77 4.45
C GLU A 99 1.83 0.33 4.04
N VAL A 100 2.90 -0.41 3.73
CA VAL A 100 2.87 -1.87 3.60
C VAL A 100 3.20 -2.44 4.97
N LEU A 101 2.33 -3.27 5.49
CA LEU A 101 2.39 -3.83 6.83
C LEU A 101 2.58 -5.33 6.74
N GLY A 102 3.44 -5.88 7.59
CA GLY A 102 3.59 -7.31 7.78
C GLY A 102 3.12 -7.70 9.20
N THR A 103 2.12 -8.55 9.28
CA THR A 103 1.62 -9.07 10.56
C THR A 103 2.07 -10.51 10.74
N LYS A 104 2.90 -10.76 11.76
CA LYS A 104 3.29 -12.12 12.13
C LYS A 104 2.10 -12.92 12.59
N LEU A 105 1.87 -14.06 11.96
CA LEU A 105 0.80 -14.99 12.30
C LEU A 105 1.32 -16.15 13.17
N PRO A 106 0.47 -16.77 13.99
CA PRO A 106 0.80 -18.02 14.66
C PRO A 106 0.98 -19.15 13.63
N THR A 107 1.81 -20.11 13.97
CA THR A 107 2.04 -21.35 13.20
C THR A 107 1.79 -22.55 14.10
N ASP A 108 1.39 -23.68 13.51
CA ASP A 108 1.23 -24.94 14.23
C ASP A 108 2.58 -25.58 14.59
N ASN A 109 3.64 -25.16 13.91
CA ASN A 109 5.02 -25.59 14.09
C ASN A 109 5.79 -24.66 15.03
N MET A 110 7.00 -25.08 15.44
CA MET A 110 7.90 -24.20 16.18
C MET A 110 8.18 -22.93 15.38
N GLN A 111 8.01 -21.78 16.00
CA GLN A 111 8.14 -20.51 15.31
C GLN A 111 9.59 -20.07 15.14
N ILE A 112 10.00 -19.81 13.91
CA ILE A 112 11.32 -19.25 13.61
C ILE A 112 11.39 -17.82 14.21
N SER A 113 12.53 -17.47 14.78
CA SER A 113 12.75 -16.14 15.34
C SER A 113 12.81 -15.07 14.25
N ASP A 114 12.16 -13.94 14.50
CA ASP A 114 12.12 -12.72 13.67
C ASP A 114 13.52 -12.20 13.26
N ASN A 115 14.56 -12.55 14.03
CA ASN A 115 15.95 -12.16 13.78
C ASN A 115 16.59 -12.88 12.59
N TYR A 116 15.96 -13.96 12.11
CA TYR A 116 16.50 -14.76 11.00
C TYR A 116 15.66 -14.63 9.73
N ILE A 117 14.53 -13.93 9.78
CA ILE A 117 13.66 -13.74 8.63
C ILE A 117 14.07 -12.45 7.90
N LYS A 118 14.59 -12.58 6.72
CA LYS A 118 14.96 -11.48 5.83
C LYS A 118 13.74 -11.03 5.02
N ILE A 119 13.56 -9.71 4.90
CA ILE A 119 12.50 -9.10 4.09
C ILE A 119 13.14 -8.10 3.14
N TYR A 120 12.75 -8.16 1.87
CA TYR A 120 13.24 -7.26 0.84
C TYR A 120 12.10 -6.88 -0.11
N LEU A 121 11.93 -5.60 -0.36
CA LEU A 121 10.88 -5.09 -1.22
C LEU A 121 11.46 -4.44 -2.48
N THR A 122 10.87 -4.81 -3.63
CA THR A 122 11.23 -4.24 -4.93
C THR A 122 9.99 -3.74 -5.66
N ASN A 123 10.22 -2.91 -6.68
CA ASN A 123 9.20 -2.51 -7.64
C ASN A 123 9.03 -3.57 -8.76
N GLU A 124 8.21 -3.26 -9.75
CA GLU A 124 7.97 -4.10 -10.94
C GLU A 124 9.26 -4.49 -11.68
N ASP A 125 10.22 -3.57 -11.77
CA ASP A 125 11.52 -3.77 -12.44
C ASP A 125 12.57 -4.51 -11.58
N ASN A 126 12.19 -5.04 -10.43
CA ASN A 126 13.05 -5.65 -9.41
C ASN A 126 14.11 -4.68 -8.84
N SER A 127 13.90 -3.36 -8.98
CA SER A 127 14.71 -2.36 -8.31
C SER A 127 14.26 -2.21 -6.85
N PRO A 128 15.19 -2.05 -5.89
CA PRO A 128 14.82 -1.91 -4.48
C PRO A 128 13.93 -0.69 -4.25
N LEU A 129 12.89 -0.87 -3.45
CA LEU A 129 12.09 0.26 -2.98
C LEU A 129 12.91 1.16 -2.04
N ASN A 130 12.50 2.42 -1.95
CA ASN A 130 13.18 3.40 -1.12
C ASN A 130 13.27 2.93 0.35
N GLY A 131 14.48 2.92 0.91
CA GLY A 131 14.76 2.35 2.24
C GLY A 131 15.32 0.93 2.22
N PHE A 132 15.36 0.26 1.05
CA PHE A 132 16.03 -1.03 0.86
C PHE A 132 17.34 -0.84 0.10
N ASP A 133 18.41 -1.44 0.61
CA ASP A 133 19.74 -1.37 0.03
C ASP A 133 20.13 -2.75 -0.57
N LEU A 134 20.85 -2.74 -1.69
CA LEU A 134 21.39 -3.94 -2.29
C LEU A 134 22.42 -4.65 -1.39
N ASN A 135 23.07 -3.92 -0.49
CA ASN A 135 24.14 -4.45 0.37
C ASN A 135 23.66 -4.91 1.75
N THR A 136 22.51 -4.40 2.22
CA THR A 136 22.01 -4.68 3.56
C THR A 136 20.53 -5.04 3.52
N VAL A 137 20.20 -6.30 3.80
CA VAL A 137 18.81 -6.75 3.88
C VAL A 137 18.37 -6.77 5.34
N PRO A 138 17.32 -6.02 5.69
CA PRO A 138 16.80 -6.01 7.05
C PRO A 138 16.16 -7.36 7.42
N VAL A 139 16.20 -7.69 8.69
CA VAL A 139 15.43 -8.79 9.28
C VAL A 139 14.08 -8.29 9.78
N PHE A 140 13.06 -9.14 9.84
CA PHE A 140 11.70 -8.77 10.24
C PHE A 140 11.68 -8.08 11.61
N HIS A 141 12.51 -8.51 12.53
CA HIS A 141 12.63 -7.89 13.86
C HIS A 141 13.00 -6.40 13.81
N SER A 142 13.83 -5.99 12.83
CA SER A 142 14.36 -4.62 12.74
C SER A 142 13.36 -3.57 12.23
N PHE A 143 12.24 -4.00 11.63
CA PHE A 143 11.22 -3.06 11.16
C PHE A 143 10.46 -2.38 12.31
N PRO A 144 10.05 -1.13 12.13
CA PRO A 144 9.27 -0.40 13.13
C PRO A 144 7.95 -1.10 13.45
N ASN A 145 7.57 -1.09 14.72
CA ASN A 145 6.27 -1.60 15.14
C ASN A 145 5.13 -0.68 14.66
N TYR A 146 4.07 -1.26 14.12
CA TYR A 146 2.88 -0.51 13.78
C TYR A 146 2.03 -0.26 15.05
N ASN A 147 1.81 1.02 15.39
CA ASN A 147 1.02 1.43 16.56
C ASN A 147 1.41 0.67 17.86
N SER A 148 2.71 0.53 18.11
CA SER A 148 3.26 -0.21 19.27
C SER A 148 2.96 -1.71 19.29
N ASN A 149 2.35 -2.29 18.26
CA ASN A 149 2.12 -3.72 18.13
C ASN A 149 3.41 -4.43 17.70
N THR A 150 3.93 -5.32 18.55
CA THR A 150 5.21 -6.02 18.30
C THR A 150 5.11 -7.08 17.21
N THR A 151 3.93 -7.63 16.94
CA THR A 151 3.69 -8.63 15.89
C THR A 151 3.37 -8.00 14.52
N LYS A 152 3.05 -6.69 14.48
CA LYS A 152 2.76 -5.97 13.25
C LYS A 152 3.82 -4.90 12.97
N LYS A 153 4.46 -5.01 11.83
CA LYS A 153 5.58 -4.16 11.41
C LYS A 153 5.22 -3.29 10.21
N VAL A 154 5.82 -2.10 10.14
CA VAL A 154 5.79 -1.26 8.94
C VAL A 154 6.96 -1.66 8.06
N LEU A 155 6.70 -2.38 6.98
CA LEU A 155 7.73 -2.85 6.04
C LEU A 155 8.16 -1.75 5.07
N TYR A 156 7.20 -0.91 4.63
CA TYR A 156 7.46 0.16 3.67
C TYR A 156 6.46 1.30 3.85
N THR A 157 6.89 2.52 3.50
CA THR A 157 6.02 3.69 3.41
C THR A 157 6.21 4.36 2.05
N GLY A 158 5.15 4.42 1.27
CA GLY A 158 5.13 5.01 -0.07
C GLY A 158 4.20 6.20 -0.21
N VAL A 159 4.25 6.83 -1.39
CA VAL A 159 3.36 7.94 -1.77
C VAL A 159 2.97 7.74 -3.23
N LEU A 160 1.68 7.60 -3.49
CA LEU A 160 1.13 7.56 -4.85
C LEU A 160 0.50 8.89 -5.23
N ALA A 161 0.79 9.37 -6.43
CA ALA A 161 0.06 10.49 -7.02
C ALA A 161 -1.41 10.12 -7.28
N GLY A 162 -2.26 11.10 -7.57
CA GLY A 162 -3.68 10.82 -7.87
C GLY A 162 -3.82 9.94 -9.09
N LYS A 163 -4.61 8.86 -8.99
CA LYS A 163 -4.88 7.85 -10.04
C LYS A 163 -3.67 6.97 -10.42
N ASP A 164 -2.56 7.13 -9.75
CA ASP A 164 -1.35 6.35 -9.98
C ASP A 164 -1.40 4.97 -9.33
N SER A 165 -0.54 4.06 -9.80
CA SER A 165 -0.41 2.70 -9.26
C SER A 165 1.06 2.31 -9.19
N GLU A 166 1.37 1.39 -8.28
CA GLU A 166 2.68 0.83 -8.05
C GLU A 166 2.57 -0.67 -7.81
N THR A 167 3.46 -1.45 -8.42
CA THR A 167 3.62 -2.88 -8.13
C THR A 167 4.72 -3.04 -7.09
N ILE A 168 4.44 -3.81 -6.06
CA ILE A 168 5.36 -4.12 -4.97
C ILE A 168 5.55 -5.63 -4.92
N LYS A 169 6.81 -6.05 -4.95
CA LYS A 169 7.22 -7.43 -4.76
C LYS A 169 7.86 -7.58 -3.39
N VAL A 170 7.32 -8.48 -2.60
CA VAL A 170 7.82 -8.80 -1.26
C VAL A 170 8.55 -10.13 -1.32
N HIS A 171 9.84 -10.10 -1.01
CA HIS A 171 10.68 -11.28 -0.93
C HIS A 171 10.96 -11.58 0.55
N MET A 172 10.77 -12.84 0.96
CA MET A 172 11.02 -13.29 2.31
C MET A 172 11.83 -14.58 2.30
N TRP A 173 12.90 -14.65 3.07
CA TRP A 173 13.74 -15.85 3.17
C TRP A 173 14.38 -16.01 4.53
N LEU A 174 14.85 -17.22 4.77
CA LEU A 174 15.60 -17.57 5.96
C LEU A 174 17.07 -17.21 5.77
N SER A 175 17.61 -16.39 6.69
CA SER A 175 19.01 -15.93 6.66
C SER A 175 19.99 -17.09 6.66
N ASP A 176 21.09 -16.96 5.93
CA ASP A 176 22.23 -17.90 5.91
C ASP A 176 22.93 -18.08 7.28
N ASN A 177 22.69 -17.17 8.21
CA ASN A 177 23.15 -17.29 9.58
C ASN A 177 22.27 -18.21 10.46
N TYR A 178 21.11 -18.66 9.94
CA TYR A 178 20.22 -19.54 10.68
C TYR A 178 20.78 -20.97 10.72
N ARG A 179 20.69 -21.59 11.89
CA ARG A 179 21.05 -23.00 12.09
C ARG A 179 19.77 -23.83 12.14
N ILE A 180 19.64 -24.72 11.18
CA ILE A 180 18.49 -25.61 11.08
C ILE A 180 18.47 -26.52 12.33
N SER A 181 17.29 -26.65 12.92
CA SER A 181 17.02 -27.60 14.00
C SER A 181 16.48 -28.93 13.43
N ASN A 182 16.34 -29.91 14.32
CA ASN A 182 15.76 -31.22 13.95
C ASN A 182 14.23 -31.27 14.07
N VAL A 183 13.59 -30.13 14.30
CA VAL A 183 12.13 -30.01 14.40
C VAL A 183 11.58 -29.18 13.26
N THR A 184 10.33 -29.42 12.92
CA THR A 184 9.61 -28.60 11.91
C THR A 184 9.45 -27.19 12.42
N GLU A 185 9.93 -26.23 11.68
CA GLU A 185 9.89 -24.82 12.00
C GLU A 185 9.23 -24.02 10.90
N ALA A 186 8.48 -22.99 11.28
CA ALA A 186 7.78 -22.15 10.32
C ALA A 186 7.80 -20.67 10.73
N PHE A 187 7.65 -19.81 9.74
CA PHE A 187 7.38 -18.39 9.94
C PHE A 187 6.34 -17.92 8.93
N LYS A 188 5.33 -17.21 9.40
CA LYS A 188 4.18 -16.79 8.59
C LYS A 188 3.86 -15.33 8.82
N ILE A 189 3.64 -14.59 7.74
CA ILE A 189 3.18 -13.19 7.80
C ILE A 189 2.00 -12.97 6.85
N ASP A 190 1.09 -12.13 7.29
CA ASP A 190 0.04 -11.52 6.49
C ASP A 190 0.52 -10.13 6.04
N ILE A 191 0.37 -9.83 4.76
CA ILE A 191 0.74 -8.54 4.15
C ILE A 191 -0.53 -7.72 3.90
N ASP A 192 -0.58 -6.55 4.50
CA ASP A 192 -1.69 -5.60 4.38
C ASP A 192 -1.17 -4.23 3.90
N VAL A 193 -1.98 -3.48 3.17
CA VAL A 193 -1.66 -2.11 2.74
C VAL A 193 -2.71 -1.13 3.21
N ARG A 194 -2.28 -0.03 3.79
CA ARG A 194 -3.19 0.98 4.34
C ARG A 194 -2.80 2.38 3.91
N ALA A 195 -3.80 3.19 3.58
CA ALA A 195 -3.63 4.62 3.47
C ALA A 195 -3.37 5.23 4.86
N LYS A 196 -2.48 6.23 4.88
CA LYS A 196 -2.04 6.92 6.09
C LYS A 196 -2.56 8.35 6.13
#